data_ebcc33ea287f77325aa89bd3e2165a25
#
_entry.id   ebcc33ea287f77325aa89bd3e2165a25
#
_cell.length_a   1.000
_cell.length_b   1.000
_cell.length_c   1.000
_cell.angle_alpha   90.00
_cell.angle_beta   90.00
_cell.angle_gamma   90.00
#
_symmetry.space_group_name_H-M   'P 1'
#
loop_
_entity.id
_entity.type
_entity.pdbx_description
1 polymer ?
#
loop_
_entity_poly.entity_id
_entity_poly.type
_entity_poly.pdbx_seq_one_letter_code
_entity_poly.pdbx_strand_id
1 'polypeptide(L)'
;MQRSKKIASVLLSVTMLSGACAVAGSTTAHASGTGAGLAEWALNAYYSGWSYVYGGATPGTVDCSGLIYSYCGGNARGGDSQLYASSASGYVSNGIPRIHGLGLHMYGHVGVYIGDGMAVDARNDDEDVCYDTVDYMGWTQWYKVGAIDYIENGWEEFNGDYYYYENGEYIVDTSRTIDGTTYYFDSKSRSSNTPSDPSTSNS
;
A
#
# COMPACT_ATOMS: atom_id res chain seq x y z
N MET A 1 17.77 -34.33 -29.52
CA MET A 1 16.57 -34.64 -28.71
C MET A 1 16.28 -33.43 -27.83
N GLN A 2 15.42 -32.54 -28.31
CA GLN A 2 15.17 -31.23 -27.72
C GLN A 2 13.87 -31.31 -26.89
N ARG A 3 13.97 -31.14 -25.58
CA ARG A 3 12.79 -31.14 -24.68
C ARG A 3 12.23 -29.73 -24.59
N SER A 4 11.08 -29.52 -25.22
CA SER A 4 10.27 -28.30 -25.07
C SER A 4 9.69 -28.20 -23.65
N LYS A 5 10.03 -27.13 -22.90
CA LYS A 5 9.35 -26.75 -21.66
C LYS A 5 8.11 -25.95 -22.04
N LYS A 6 6.94 -26.50 -21.75
CA LYS A 6 5.66 -25.78 -21.86
C LYS A 6 5.53 -24.86 -20.64
N ILE A 7 5.54 -23.54 -20.88
CA ILE A 7 5.19 -22.53 -19.89
C ILE A 7 3.67 -22.41 -19.92
N ALA A 8 3.02 -22.75 -18.81
CA ALA A 8 1.59 -22.54 -18.64
C ALA A 8 1.38 -21.06 -18.24
N SER A 9 0.86 -20.25 -19.17
CA SER A 9 0.36 -18.91 -18.88
C SER A 9 -0.97 -19.03 -18.12
N VAL A 10 -0.98 -18.59 -16.86
CA VAL A 10 -2.22 -18.34 -16.13
C VAL A 10 -2.64 -16.92 -16.46
N LEU A 11 -3.66 -16.78 -17.31
CA LEU A 11 -4.33 -15.52 -17.57
C LEU A 11 -5.30 -15.24 -16.40
N LEU A 12 -4.92 -14.33 -15.53
CA LEU A 12 -5.82 -13.74 -14.55
C LEU A 12 -6.60 -12.61 -15.22
N SER A 13 -7.86 -12.87 -15.56
CA SER A 13 -8.76 -11.86 -16.13
C SER A 13 -9.33 -11.00 -15.00
N VAL A 14 -8.83 -9.77 -14.88
CA VAL A 14 -9.43 -8.73 -14.05
C VAL A 14 -10.64 -8.16 -14.79
N THR A 15 -11.85 -8.49 -14.35
CA THR A 15 -13.09 -7.87 -14.82
C THR A 15 -13.30 -6.55 -14.09
N MET A 16 -13.02 -5.44 -14.78
CA MET A 16 -13.43 -4.09 -14.34
C MET A 16 -14.95 -3.96 -14.44
N LEU A 17 -15.65 -3.92 -13.31
CA LEU A 17 -17.06 -3.58 -13.26
C LEU A 17 -17.22 -2.06 -13.19
N SER A 18 -17.49 -1.43 -14.33
CA SER A 18 -17.79 0.00 -14.42
C SER A 18 -19.28 0.24 -14.10
N GLY A 19 -19.57 0.68 -12.88
CA GLY A 19 -20.88 1.22 -12.52
C GLY A 19 -20.91 2.74 -12.72
N ALA A 20 -21.56 3.24 -13.75
CA ALA A 20 -21.78 4.66 -13.96
C ALA A 20 -22.98 5.13 -13.15
N CYS A 21 -22.79 6.01 -12.16
CA CYS A 21 -23.82 6.89 -11.64
C CYS A 21 -23.41 8.33 -11.92
N ALA A 22 -24.17 8.96 -12.81
CA ALA A 22 -24.02 10.37 -13.15
C ALA A 22 -24.66 11.24 -12.04
N VAL A 23 -23.85 12.05 -11.35
CA VAL A 23 -24.32 13.25 -10.66
C VAL A 23 -23.42 14.41 -11.05
N ALA A 24 -24.05 15.41 -11.69
CA ALA A 24 -23.39 16.64 -12.11
C ALA A 24 -23.03 17.50 -10.89
N GLY A 25 -21.75 17.80 -10.75
CA GLY A 25 -21.20 18.74 -9.80
C GLY A 25 -19.69 18.72 -9.98
N SER A 26 -19.16 19.72 -10.69
CA SER A 26 -17.75 19.84 -10.99
C SER A 26 -16.93 20.14 -9.74
N THR A 27 -16.40 19.11 -9.14
CA THR A 27 -15.12 19.14 -8.43
C THR A 27 -14.34 17.98 -9.00
N THR A 28 -13.15 18.23 -9.53
CA THR A 28 -12.20 17.19 -9.87
C THR A 28 -11.79 16.51 -8.56
N ALA A 29 -12.59 15.53 -8.12
CA ALA A 29 -12.17 14.62 -7.11
C ALA A 29 -11.07 13.77 -7.78
N HIS A 30 -9.81 14.04 -7.46
CA HIS A 30 -8.80 13.01 -7.55
C HIS A 30 -9.35 11.85 -6.72
N ALA A 31 -9.53 10.68 -7.34
CA ALA A 31 -9.77 9.49 -6.56
C ALA A 31 -8.56 9.32 -5.66
N SER A 32 -8.70 9.66 -4.39
CA SER A 32 -7.65 9.46 -3.41
C SER A 32 -7.45 7.95 -3.30
N GLY A 33 -6.21 7.50 -3.47
CA GLY A 33 -5.87 6.10 -3.24
C GLY A 33 -5.92 5.77 -1.75
N THR A 34 -6.00 4.49 -1.40
CA THR A 34 -5.94 4.02 -0.01
C THR A 34 -4.52 3.64 0.41
N GLY A 35 -4.26 3.54 1.71
CA GLY A 35 -2.99 3.07 2.23
C GLY A 35 -2.68 1.64 1.78
N ALA A 36 -3.63 0.71 1.90
CA ALA A 36 -3.48 -0.65 1.39
C ALA A 36 -3.21 -0.67 -0.12
N GLY A 37 -3.95 0.12 -0.88
CA GLY A 37 -3.72 0.22 -2.32
C GLY A 37 -2.33 0.75 -2.70
N LEU A 38 -1.75 1.70 -1.94
CA LEU A 38 -0.36 2.13 -2.16
C LEU A 38 0.63 1.01 -1.82
N ALA A 39 0.41 0.26 -0.76
CA ALA A 39 1.24 -0.88 -0.41
C ALA A 39 1.18 -1.98 -1.47
N GLU A 40 -0.01 -2.32 -1.98
CA GLU A 40 -0.19 -3.27 -3.08
C GLU A 40 0.46 -2.79 -4.38
N TRP A 41 0.37 -1.48 -4.68
CA TRP A 41 1.03 -0.89 -5.83
C TRP A 41 2.55 -1.06 -5.76
N ALA A 42 3.14 -0.81 -4.59
CA ALA A 42 4.57 -0.98 -4.36
C ALA A 42 4.98 -2.45 -4.47
N LEU A 43 4.22 -3.38 -3.89
CA LEU A 43 4.45 -4.83 -4.05
C LEU A 43 4.34 -5.26 -5.52
N ASN A 44 3.34 -4.75 -6.24
CA ASN A 44 3.21 -5.04 -7.68
C ASN A 44 4.42 -4.52 -8.47
N ALA A 45 4.94 -3.35 -8.14
CA ALA A 45 6.14 -2.81 -8.77
C ALA A 45 7.33 -3.75 -8.59
N TYR A 46 7.55 -4.26 -7.37
CA TYR A 46 8.59 -5.24 -7.07
C TYR A 46 8.38 -6.56 -7.84
N TYR A 47 7.20 -7.19 -7.73
CA TYR A 47 6.93 -8.49 -8.37
C TYR A 47 6.90 -8.41 -9.91
N SER A 48 6.59 -7.25 -10.47
CA SER A 48 6.60 -7.00 -11.92
C SER A 48 7.97 -6.58 -12.46
N GLY A 49 8.97 -6.42 -11.58
CA GLY A 49 10.33 -6.06 -11.96
C GLY A 49 10.43 -4.68 -12.60
N TRP A 50 9.79 -3.67 -11.96
CA TRP A 50 9.92 -2.29 -12.44
C TRP A 50 11.33 -1.80 -12.27
N SER A 51 11.80 -1.03 -13.27
CA SER A 51 13.14 -0.49 -13.27
C SER A 51 13.22 0.87 -12.56
N TYR A 52 14.33 1.09 -11.89
CA TYR A 52 14.68 2.42 -11.41
C TYR A 52 15.10 3.32 -12.58
N VAL A 53 14.53 4.50 -12.64
CA VAL A 53 14.95 5.58 -13.55
C VAL A 53 14.86 6.89 -12.80
N TYR A 54 15.99 7.59 -12.64
CA TYR A 54 16.00 8.89 -11.97
C TYR A 54 15.03 9.87 -12.64
N GLY A 55 14.10 10.45 -11.87
CA GLY A 55 13.01 11.28 -12.37
C GLY A 55 11.81 10.49 -12.91
N GLY A 56 11.88 9.16 -12.99
CA GLY A 56 10.78 8.28 -13.42
C GLY A 56 9.59 8.33 -12.47
N ALA A 57 8.37 8.30 -13.01
CA ALA A 57 7.14 8.36 -12.25
C ALA A 57 5.95 7.73 -12.98
N THR A 58 6.23 6.74 -13.80
CA THR A 58 5.20 5.99 -14.55
C THR A 58 5.32 4.50 -14.26
N PRO A 59 4.21 3.73 -14.33
CA PRO A 59 4.27 2.28 -14.18
C PRO A 59 5.36 1.66 -15.07
N GLY A 60 6.19 0.81 -14.46
CA GLY A 60 7.34 0.18 -15.12
C GLY A 60 8.66 0.94 -14.98
N THR A 61 8.65 2.27 -14.79
CA THR A 61 9.87 3.08 -14.65
C THR A 61 9.68 4.19 -13.61
N VAL A 62 10.31 4.04 -12.46
CA VAL A 62 10.13 4.92 -11.30
C VAL A 62 11.46 5.27 -10.62
N ASP A 63 11.54 6.43 -9.96
CA ASP A 63 12.49 6.65 -8.87
C ASP A 63 11.80 6.45 -7.51
N CYS A 64 12.51 6.65 -6.41
CA CYS A 64 11.98 6.43 -5.06
C CYS A 64 10.70 7.22 -4.79
N SER A 65 10.67 8.52 -5.10
CA SER A 65 9.50 9.37 -4.95
C SER A 65 8.46 9.14 -6.05
N GLY A 66 8.90 8.70 -7.21
CA GLY A 66 8.08 8.37 -8.36
C GLY A 66 7.24 7.12 -8.18
N LEU A 67 7.72 6.14 -7.42
CA LEU A 67 6.95 4.95 -7.04
C LEU A 67 5.65 5.36 -6.33
N ILE A 68 5.75 6.24 -5.33
CA ILE A 68 4.58 6.77 -4.60
C ILE A 68 3.73 7.68 -5.50
N TYR A 69 4.36 8.59 -6.23
CA TYR A 69 3.68 9.52 -7.14
C TYR A 69 2.90 8.80 -8.25
N SER A 70 3.43 7.71 -8.80
CA SER A 70 2.79 6.94 -9.87
C SER A 70 1.48 6.29 -9.44
N TYR A 71 1.28 6.07 -8.14
CA TYR A 71 0.01 5.58 -7.60
C TYR A 71 -1.02 6.69 -7.41
N CYS A 72 -0.68 7.76 -6.69
CA CYS A 72 -1.67 8.75 -6.24
C CYS A 72 -1.70 10.04 -7.06
N GLY A 73 -0.72 10.27 -7.94
CA GLY A 73 -0.73 11.38 -8.93
C GLY A 73 -0.79 12.81 -8.38
N GLY A 74 -1.18 13.00 -7.14
CA GLY A 74 -1.36 14.32 -6.51
C GLY A 74 -0.32 14.65 -5.45
N ASN A 75 0.69 13.79 -5.29
CA ASN A 75 1.70 13.94 -4.25
C ASN A 75 2.90 14.77 -4.73
N ALA A 76 3.69 15.28 -3.79
CA ALA A 76 4.92 15.97 -4.11
C ALA A 76 5.95 15.02 -4.75
N ARG A 77 6.87 15.58 -5.55
CA ARG A 77 8.05 14.88 -6.06
C ARG A 77 9.26 15.21 -5.18
N GLY A 78 10.11 14.20 -4.93
CA GLY A 78 11.25 14.27 -4.04
C GLY A 78 10.91 13.88 -2.60
N GLY A 79 11.79 13.09 -1.97
CA GLY A 79 11.57 12.49 -0.68
C GLY A 79 11.24 13.48 0.44
N ASP A 80 12.06 14.52 0.59
CA ASP A 80 11.82 15.56 1.62
C ASP A 80 10.50 16.29 1.37
N SER A 81 10.15 16.56 0.11
CA SER A 81 8.90 17.25 -0.24
C SER A 81 7.68 16.37 0.08
N GLN A 82 7.77 15.07 -0.07
CA GLN A 82 6.69 14.14 0.30
C GLN A 82 6.51 14.09 1.82
N LEU A 83 7.60 14.05 2.58
CA LEU A 83 7.54 14.13 4.04
C LEU A 83 6.93 15.45 4.51
N TYR A 84 7.35 16.60 3.96
CA TYR A 84 6.81 17.91 4.33
C TYR A 84 5.34 18.10 3.95
N ALA A 85 4.86 17.42 2.91
CA ALA A 85 3.47 17.45 2.49
C ALA A 85 2.59 16.44 3.26
N SER A 86 3.13 15.72 4.23
CA SER A 86 2.42 14.69 4.98
C SER A 86 1.40 15.26 5.97
N SER A 87 0.33 14.51 6.23
CA SER A 87 -0.67 14.86 7.26
C SER A 87 -0.25 14.45 8.68
N ALA A 88 0.65 13.48 8.80
CA ALA A 88 1.24 13.02 10.05
C ALA A 88 2.58 12.33 9.77
N SER A 89 3.52 12.43 10.72
CA SER A 89 4.81 11.76 10.64
C SER A 89 5.37 11.47 12.04
N GLY A 90 6.35 10.57 12.12
CA GLY A 90 7.06 10.25 13.35
C GLY A 90 8.39 9.57 13.07
N TYR A 91 9.18 9.36 14.13
CA TYR A 91 10.47 8.68 14.03
C TYR A 91 10.30 7.17 14.07
N VAL A 92 10.97 6.45 13.16
CA VAL A 92 10.98 4.97 13.12
C VAL A 92 11.52 4.39 14.44
N SER A 93 12.47 5.06 15.09
CA SER A 93 13.00 4.67 16.40
C SER A 93 11.97 4.61 17.53
N ASN A 94 10.83 5.26 17.37
CA ASN A 94 9.70 5.22 18.32
C ASN A 94 8.65 4.18 17.95
N GLY A 95 8.89 3.39 16.89
CA GLY A 95 7.96 2.46 16.28
C GLY A 95 7.24 3.05 15.07
N ILE A 96 6.85 2.16 14.16
CA ILE A 96 6.02 2.50 13.01
C ILE A 96 4.59 2.08 13.34
N PRO A 97 3.57 2.96 13.18
CA PRO A 97 2.17 2.58 13.36
C PRO A 97 1.78 1.41 12.44
N ARG A 98 0.87 0.59 12.89
CA ARG A 98 0.32 -0.54 12.11
C ARG A 98 -0.66 -0.03 11.06
N ILE A 99 -0.12 0.58 10.00
CA ILE A 99 -0.85 1.18 8.89
C ILE A 99 -0.16 0.80 7.60
N HIS A 100 -0.88 0.17 6.66
CA HIS A 100 -0.34 -0.13 5.33
C HIS A 100 -0.14 1.16 4.52
N GLY A 101 0.90 1.18 3.68
CA GLY A 101 1.13 2.27 2.74
C GLY A 101 1.61 3.58 3.35
N LEU A 102 2.15 3.56 4.58
CA LEU A 102 2.90 4.72 5.07
C LEU A 102 4.11 4.95 4.18
N GLY A 103 4.48 6.21 3.95
CA GLY A 103 5.78 6.56 3.41
C GLY A 103 6.86 6.34 4.46
N LEU A 104 8.01 5.84 4.02
CA LEU A 104 9.24 5.79 4.82
C LEU A 104 10.24 6.80 4.25
N HIS A 105 10.99 7.47 5.12
CA HIS A 105 11.94 8.50 4.73
C HIS A 105 13.28 8.32 5.43
N MET A 106 14.34 8.53 4.68
CA MET A 106 15.68 8.82 5.12
C MET A 106 16.27 9.91 4.23
N TYR A 107 17.41 10.48 4.59
CA TYR A 107 18.02 11.55 3.82
C TYR A 107 18.20 11.15 2.33
N GLY A 108 17.53 11.89 1.45
CA GLY A 108 17.60 11.70 0.01
C GLY A 108 16.83 10.50 -0.55
N HIS A 109 16.08 9.76 0.27
CA HIS A 109 15.39 8.55 -0.18
C HIS A 109 14.05 8.33 0.51
N VAL A 110 13.10 7.70 -0.20
CA VAL A 110 11.79 7.30 0.33
C VAL A 110 11.39 5.91 -0.16
N GLY A 111 10.53 5.26 0.62
CA GLY A 111 9.92 3.98 0.31
C GLY A 111 8.49 3.89 0.84
N VAL A 112 7.89 2.73 0.71
CA VAL A 112 6.53 2.41 1.16
C VAL A 112 6.58 1.31 2.21
N TYR A 113 5.99 1.56 3.37
CA TYR A 113 5.81 0.55 4.41
C TYR A 113 4.66 -0.40 4.04
N ILE A 114 4.95 -1.69 4.07
CA ILE A 114 4.01 -2.73 3.63
C ILE A 114 3.24 -3.35 4.80
N GLY A 115 3.68 -3.12 6.01
CA GLY A 115 3.25 -3.84 7.21
C GLY A 115 4.31 -4.85 7.66
N ASP A 116 4.13 -5.43 8.84
CA ASP A 116 4.97 -6.51 9.40
C ASP A 116 6.50 -6.23 9.36
N GLY A 117 6.89 -4.96 9.46
CA GLY A 117 8.30 -4.57 9.40
C GLY A 117 8.94 -4.65 8.02
N MET A 118 8.13 -4.70 6.95
CA MET A 118 8.59 -4.80 5.56
C MET A 118 8.38 -3.48 4.80
N ALA A 119 9.23 -3.22 3.81
CA ALA A 119 9.20 -2.04 2.97
C ALA A 119 9.51 -2.36 1.50
N VAL A 120 8.99 -1.54 0.61
CA VAL A 120 9.36 -1.52 -0.81
C VAL A 120 9.87 -0.14 -1.18
N ASP A 121 10.99 -0.08 -1.90
CA ASP A 121 11.55 1.15 -2.43
C ASP A 121 12.13 0.97 -3.85
N ALA A 122 12.08 2.00 -4.68
CA ALA A 122 12.84 2.05 -5.92
C ALA A 122 14.22 2.62 -5.57
N ARG A 123 15.23 1.73 -5.51
CA ARG A 123 16.49 1.97 -4.80
C ARG A 123 17.50 2.73 -5.61
N ASN A 124 17.96 2.16 -6.69
CA ASN A 124 18.97 2.72 -7.60
C ASN A 124 19.02 1.91 -8.91
N ASP A 125 19.89 2.32 -9.84
CA ASP A 125 20.03 1.73 -11.18
C ASP A 125 20.55 0.27 -11.17
N ASP A 126 21.17 -0.18 -10.08
CA ASP A 126 21.74 -1.53 -9.98
C ASP A 126 20.76 -2.53 -9.34
N GLU A 127 19.86 -2.04 -8.47
CA GLU A 127 18.97 -2.88 -7.65
C GLU A 127 17.49 -2.76 -8.03
N ASP A 128 17.13 -1.71 -8.81
CA ASP A 128 15.75 -1.45 -9.25
C ASP A 128 14.77 -1.29 -8.07
N VAL A 129 13.61 -1.94 -8.12
CA VAL A 129 12.62 -1.95 -7.02
C VAL A 129 12.91 -3.11 -6.09
N CYS A 130 13.12 -2.82 -4.81
CA CYS A 130 13.49 -3.77 -3.78
C CYS A 130 12.39 -3.97 -2.74
N TYR A 131 12.35 -5.15 -2.12
CA TYR A 131 11.45 -5.52 -1.02
C TYR A 131 12.29 -6.12 0.11
N ASP A 132 12.46 -5.37 1.20
CA ASP A 132 13.33 -5.71 2.31
C ASP A 132 12.69 -5.39 3.66
N THR A 133 13.34 -5.80 4.75
CA THR A 133 12.93 -5.35 6.08
C THR A 133 13.20 -3.85 6.27
N VAL A 134 12.39 -3.20 7.09
CA VAL A 134 12.60 -1.78 7.46
C VAL A 134 14.00 -1.53 8.02
N ASP A 135 14.52 -2.47 8.80
CA ASP A 135 15.84 -2.35 9.43
C ASP A 135 17.01 -2.37 8.42
N TYR A 136 16.79 -2.94 7.22
CA TYR A 136 17.84 -3.06 6.21
C TYR A 136 18.33 -1.69 5.68
N MET A 137 17.38 -0.77 5.43
CA MET A 137 17.69 0.53 4.83
C MET A 137 18.04 1.63 5.85
N GLY A 138 17.69 1.45 7.13
CA GLY A 138 17.93 2.47 8.15
C GLY A 138 17.01 3.69 8.02
N TRP A 139 15.75 3.47 7.70
CA TRP A 139 14.72 4.51 7.67
C TRP A 139 14.69 5.31 8.97
N THR A 140 14.55 6.63 8.87
CA THR A 140 14.55 7.53 10.03
C THR A 140 13.16 7.98 10.44
N GLN A 141 12.27 8.17 9.48
CA GLN A 141 10.90 8.66 9.71
C GLN A 141 9.89 7.84 8.91
N TRP A 142 8.69 7.75 9.44
CA TRP A 142 7.49 7.34 8.72
C TRP A 142 6.58 8.57 8.53
N TYR A 143 5.70 8.53 7.51
CA TYR A 143 4.73 9.60 7.28
C TYR A 143 3.47 9.10 6.57
N LYS A 144 2.32 9.74 6.86
CA LYS A 144 1.08 9.57 6.07
C LYS A 144 1.23 10.37 4.78
N VAL A 145 1.21 9.70 3.65
CA VAL A 145 1.32 10.32 2.31
C VAL A 145 0.12 11.24 2.09
N GLY A 146 0.36 12.52 1.78
CA GLY A 146 -0.67 13.55 1.80
C GLY A 146 -1.81 13.40 0.79
N ALA A 147 -1.63 12.56 -0.25
CA ALA A 147 -2.65 12.27 -1.27
C ALA A 147 -3.36 10.92 -1.06
N ILE A 148 -3.19 10.31 0.12
CA ILE A 148 -3.74 9.00 0.46
C ILE A 148 -4.79 9.14 1.56
N ASP A 149 -5.93 8.45 1.41
CA ASP A 149 -6.91 8.27 2.46
C ASP A 149 -6.56 7.02 3.29
N TYR A 150 -6.37 7.22 4.58
CA TYR A 150 -6.10 6.16 5.53
C TYR A 150 -7.36 5.87 6.35
N ILE A 151 -7.74 4.59 6.39
CA ILE A 151 -8.91 4.16 7.15
C ILE A 151 -8.68 4.36 8.66
N GLU A 152 -9.67 4.92 9.34
CA GLU A 152 -9.63 5.11 10.80
C GLU A 152 -10.26 3.91 11.53
N ASN A 153 -11.38 3.38 11.02
CA ASN A 153 -12.08 2.25 11.62
C ASN A 153 -12.75 1.41 10.54
N GLY A 154 -12.72 0.09 10.69
CA GLY A 154 -13.41 -0.86 9.81
C GLY A 154 -12.48 -1.81 9.10
N TRP A 155 -13.03 -2.53 8.14
CA TRP A 155 -12.31 -3.53 7.37
C TRP A 155 -11.56 -2.93 6.19
N GLU A 156 -10.35 -3.41 5.97
CA GLU A 156 -9.55 -3.16 4.77
C GLU A 156 -8.97 -4.47 4.26
N GLU A 157 -9.06 -4.70 2.95
CA GLU A 157 -8.40 -5.83 2.29
C GLU A 157 -7.01 -5.37 1.85
N PHE A 158 -6.00 -6.18 2.13
CA PHE A 158 -4.64 -5.99 1.66
C PHE A 158 -4.03 -7.34 1.29
N ASN A 159 -3.57 -7.47 0.05
CA ASN A 159 -2.89 -8.65 -0.49
C ASN A 159 -3.68 -9.97 -0.29
N GLY A 160 -5.01 -9.89 -0.33
CA GLY A 160 -5.93 -11.02 -0.17
C GLY A 160 -6.25 -11.40 1.27
N ASP A 161 -5.69 -10.72 2.26
CA ASP A 161 -6.03 -10.86 3.67
C ASP A 161 -6.89 -9.68 4.15
N TYR A 162 -7.72 -9.89 5.19
CA TYR A 162 -8.59 -8.87 5.76
C TYR A 162 -8.05 -8.39 7.11
N TYR A 163 -7.94 -7.07 7.24
CA TYR A 163 -7.46 -6.36 8.42
C TYR A 163 -8.57 -5.49 8.99
N TYR A 164 -8.68 -5.44 10.30
CA TYR A 164 -9.63 -4.55 10.96
C TYR A 164 -8.91 -3.42 11.66
N TYR A 165 -9.28 -2.20 11.31
CA TYR A 165 -8.68 -0.98 11.86
C TYR A 165 -9.52 -0.44 13.01
N GLU A 166 -8.86 0.01 14.07
CA GLU A 166 -9.41 0.78 15.18
C GLU A 166 -8.49 1.97 15.45
N ASN A 167 -9.05 3.18 15.45
CA ASN A 167 -8.29 4.42 15.67
C ASN A 167 -7.09 4.59 14.72
N GLY A 168 -7.27 4.20 13.48
CA GLY A 168 -6.28 4.37 12.41
C GLY A 168 -5.17 3.32 12.35
N GLU A 169 -5.19 2.28 13.21
CA GLU A 169 -4.23 1.18 13.18
C GLU A 169 -4.94 -0.17 13.10
N TYR A 170 -4.39 -1.12 12.32
CA TYR A 170 -4.92 -2.48 12.34
C TYR A 170 -4.60 -3.20 13.66
N ILE A 171 -5.57 -3.99 14.16
CA ILE A 171 -5.45 -4.72 15.43
C ILE A 171 -4.72 -6.05 15.24
N VAL A 172 -3.97 -6.47 16.26
CA VAL A 172 -3.18 -7.72 16.27
C VAL A 172 -3.42 -8.49 17.56
N ASP A 173 -3.13 -9.80 17.57
CA ASP A 173 -3.14 -10.69 18.76
C ASP A 173 -4.40 -10.53 19.64
N THR A 174 -5.57 -10.39 19.00
CA THR A 174 -6.81 -10.09 19.73
C THR A 174 -8.02 -10.71 19.07
N SER A 175 -9.19 -10.52 19.67
CA SER A 175 -10.47 -10.83 19.04
C SER A 175 -11.44 -9.66 19.13
N ARG A 176 -12.35 -9.55 18.17
CA ARG A 176 -13.44 -8.56 18.14
C ARG A 176 -14.73 -9.22 17.69
N THR A 177 -15.82 -8.79 18.30
CA THR A 177 -17.15 -9.10 17.80
C THR A 177 -17.63 -7.93 16.96
N ILE A 178 -17.79 -8.15 15.67
CA ILE A 178 -18.17 -7.16 14.66
C ILE A 178 -19.44 -7.69 14.01
N ASP A 179 -20.52 -6.91 14.04
CA ASP A 179 -21.83 -7.28 13.48
C ASP A 179 -22.32 -8.67 13.94
N GLY A 180 -22.08 -9.00 15.22
CA GLY A 180 -22.51 -10.26 15.85
C GLY A 180 -21.59 -11.47 15.58
N THR A 181 -20.55 -11.33 14.74
CA THR A 181 -19.56 -12.37 14.45
C THR A 181 -18.26 -12.09 15.18
N THR A 182 -17.69 -13.09 15.85
CA THR A 182 -16.39 -12.96 16.51
C THR A 182 -15.27 -13.36 15.55
N TYR A 183 -14.33 -12.42 15.36
CA TYR A 183 -13.11 -12.59 14.56
C TYR A 183 -11.91 -12.68 15.49
N TYR A 184 -10.93 -13.49 15.09
CA TYR A 184 -9.66 -13.64 15.78
C TYR A 184 -8.57 -13.14 14.85
N PHE A 185 -7.73 -12.24 15.34
CA PHE A 185 -6.63 -11.63 14.61
C PHE A 185 -5.31 -12.17 15.13
N ASP A 186 -4.47 -12.69 14.24
CA ASP A 186 -3.14 -13.20 14.58
C ASP A 186 -2.12 -12.05 14.81
N SER A 187 -0.87 -12.40 15.09
CA SER A 187 0.22 -11.43 15.28
C SER A 187 0.51 -10.56 14.06
N LYS A 188 0.03 -10.97 12.89
CA LYS A 188 0.11 -10.23 11.63
C LYS A 188 -1.20 -9.57 11.24
N SER A 189 -2.17 -9.51 12.18
CA SER A 189 -3.50 -8.92 11.99
C SER A 189 -4.40 -9.62 10.96
N ARG A 190 -4.06 -10.82 10.50
CA ARG A 190 -4.92 -11.54 9.56
C ARG A 190 -6.12 -12.11 10.28
N SER A 191 -7.31 -11.82 9.75
CA SER A 191 -8.57 -12.35 10.29
C SER A 191 -8.70 -13.85 10.05
N SER A 192 -9.17 -14.60 11.06
CA SER A 192 -9.47 -16.03 10.95
C SER A 192 -10.61 -16.35 9.98
N ASN A 193 -11.45 -15.37 9.66
CA ASN A 193 -12.62 -15.51 8.81
C ASN A 193 -12.71 -14.33 7.85
N THR A 194 -13.19 -14.58 6.63
CA THR A 194 -13.53 -13.50 5.69
C THR A 194 -14.72 -12.71 6.24
N PRO A 195 -14.65 -11.37 6.30
CA PRO A 195 -15.82 -10.56 6.66
C PRO A 195 -16.97 -10.82 5.69
N SER A 196 -18.19 -10.83 6.21
CA SER A 196 -19.37 -10.81 5.34
C SER A 196 -19.39 -9.49 4.58
N ASP A 197 -19.51 -9.54 3.25
CA ASP A 197 -19.58 -8.35 2.41
C ASP A 197 -20.73 -7.43 2.89
N PRO A 198 -20.44 -6.18 3.32
CA PRO A 198 -21.48 -5.25 3.76
C PRO A 198 -22.48 -4.88 2.65
N SER A 199 -22.17 -5.19 1.39
CA SER A 199 -23.09 -4.96 0.26
C SER A 199 -24.25 -5.97 0.20
N THR A 200 -24.18 -7.09 0.94
CA THR A 200 -25.22 -8.15 0.92
C THR A 200 -26.26 -8.03 2.03
N SER A 201 -26.18 -7.04 2.92
CA SER A 201 -27.07 -6.89 4.08
C SER A 201 -28.31 -6.01 3.85
N ASN A 202 -28.73 -5.77 2.59
CA ASN A 202 -29.99 -5.11 2.27
C ASN A 202 -30.85 -6.01 1.36
N SER A 203 -31.60 -6.88 1.97
CA SER A 203 -32.81 -7.50 1.37
C SER A 203 -33.87 -7.70 2.45
#